data_64ad23162e27d89659f978a7c139b68b
#
_entry.id   64ad23162e27d89659f978a7c139b68b
#
_cell.length_a   1.000
_cell.length_b   1.000
_cell.length_c   1.000
_cell.angle_alpha   90.00
_cell.angle_beta   90.00
_cell.angle_gamma   90.00
#
_symmetry.space_group_name_H-M   'P 1'
#
loop_
_entity.id
_entity.type
_entity.pdbx_description
1 polymer ?
#
loop_
_entity_poly.entity_id
_entity_poly.type
_entity_poly.pdbx_seq_one_letter_code
_entity_poly.pdbx_strand_id
1 'polypeptide(L)'
;EQCDGLLIHSENFQALNLLLERYRDQVKCIYIDPPYNTGSDNEFAYKDDYQHGSWLSMMVDRATLAKGLSASSSGIFVSTDDGEYANLRLAFAQIWGDDNFVADIIWNSRKSVSSDALISIATNHTTFFARDKTALEKQKTSFRLPQDEKGFANPDNDPRGPWKLDPMDAPNIRENLTY
;
A
#
# COMPACT_ATOMS: atom_id res chain seq x y z
N GLU A 1 20.97 -4.54 25.06
CA GLU A 1 21.27 -4.46 23.61
C GLU A 1 20.17 -3.66 22.93
N GLN A 2 20.52 -2.54 22.33
CA GLN A 2 19.61 -1.83 21.42
C GLN A 2 19.55 -2.64 20.13
N CYS A 3 18.42 -3.25 19.85
CA CYS A 3 18.17 -3.98 18.62
C CYS A 3 17.36 -3.08 17.68
N ASP A 4 17.93 -2.73 16.52
CA ASP A 4 17.26 -1.86 15.53
C ASP A 4 16.18 -2.61 14.70
N GLY A 5 16.06 -3.90 14.88
CA GLY A 5 15.09 -4.74 14.19
C GLY A 5 14.94 -6.13 14.78
N LEU A 6 13.86 -6.81 14.41
CA LEU A 6 13.57 -8.17 14.82
C LEU A 6 13.23 -9.02 13.59
N LEU A 7 14.01 -10.07 13.36
CA LEU A 7 13.70 -11.11 12.38
C LEU A 7 13.11 -12.33 13.10
N ILE A 8 11.89 -12.73 12.69
CA ILE A 8 11.20 -13.87 13.29
C ILE A 8 11.14 -15.00 12.26
N HIS A 9 11.78 -16.14 12.58
CA HIS A 9 11.68 -17.35 11.78
C HIS A 9 10.57 -18.25 12.35
N SER A 10 9.39 -18.18 11.76
CA SER A 10 8.20 -18.93 12.18
C SER A 10 7.20 -19.01 11.04
N GLU A 11 6.16 -19.82 11.19
CA GLU A 11 4.97 -19.69 10.39
C GLU A 11 4.33 -18.32 10.67
N ASN A 12 3.94 -17.60 9.60
CA ASN A 12 3.53 -16.20 9.69
C ASN A 12 2.32 -15.97 10.62
N PHE A 13 1.29 -16.81 10.53
CA PHE A 13 0.10 -16.69 11.37
C PHE A 13 0.42 -16.86 12.86
N GLN A 14 1.29 -17.80 13.20
CA GLN A 14 1.73 -18.01 14.58
C GLN A 14 2.54 -16.84 15.09
N ALA A 15 3.47 -16.32 14.27
CA ALA A 15 4.26 -15.14 14.62
C ALA A 15 3.38 -13.92 14.88
N LEU A 16 2.38 -13.66 14.02
CA LEU A 16 1.46 -12.54 14.18
C LEU A 16 0.64 -12.65 15.48
N ASN A 17 0.18 -13.85 15.83
CA ASN A 17 -0.52 -14.07 17.11
C ASN A 17 0.36 -13.74 18.32
N LEU A 18 1.62 -14.17 18.33
CA LEU A 18 2.56 -13.85 19.41
C LEU A 18 2.87 -12.36 19.49
N LEU A 19 2.98 -11.69 18.33
CA LEU A 19 3.23 -10.26 18.27
C LEU A 19 2.07 -9.43 18.82
N LEU A 20 0.82 -9.91 18.73
CA LEU A 20 -0.35 -9.22 19.26
C LEU A 20 -0.28 -8.95 20.76
N GLU A 21 0.35 -9.84 21.54
CA GLU A 21 0.50 -9.64 22.98
C GLU A 21 1.34 -8.38 23.31
N ARG A 22 2.36 -8.13 22.49
CA ARG A 22 3.35 -7.06 22.74
C ARG A 22 3.11 -5.79 21.95
N TYR A 23 2.62 -5.91 20.71
CA TYR A 23 2.58 -4.81 19.72
C TYR A 23 1.17 -4.41 19.29
N ARG A 24 0.14 -4.82 20.03
CA ARG A 24 -1.26 -4.42 19.76
C ARG A 24 -1.37 -2.89 19.66
N ASP A 25 -2.03 -2.42 18.58
CA ASP A 25 -2.28 -1.02 18.28
C ASP A 25 -1.01 -0.12 18.23
N GLN A 26 0.17 -0.68 17.93
CA GLN A 26 1.44 0.04 17.95
C GLN A 26 2.14 0.12 16.60
N VAL A 27 1.84 -0.81 15.67
CA VAL A 27 2.52 -0.88 14.38
C VAL A 27 2.05 0.25 13.48
N LYS A 28 2.97 1.07 12.99
CA LYS A 28 2.66 2.28 12.20
C LYS A 28 2.50 2.00 10.71
N CYS A 29 3.18 0.98 10.19
CA CYS A 29 3.12 0.61 8.79
C CYS A 29 3.31 -0.90 8.65
N ILE A 30 2.48 -1.52 7.83
CA ILE A 30 2.61 -2.93 7.45
C ILE A 30 2.74 -2.98 5.94
N TYR A 31 3.72 -3.73 5.45
CA TYR A 31 3.84 -4.10 4.04
C TYR A 31 3.86 -5.60 3.92
N ILE A 32 3.06 -6.14 3.03
CA ILE A 32 3.04 -7.57 2.73
C ILE A 32 3.10 -7.79 1.21
N ASP A 33 3.83 -8.83 0.86
CA ASP A 33 4.02 -9.33 -0.50
C ASP A 33 3.68 -10.83 -0.46
N PRO A 34 2.39 -11.19 -0.55
CA PRO A 34 1.94 -12.57 -0.45
C PRO A 34 2.22 -13.32 -1.75
N PRO A 35 2.11 -14.66 -1.78
CA PRO A 35 2.04 -15.41 -3.03
C PRO A 35 0.94 -14.83 -3.92
N TYR A 36 1.23 -14.54 -5.19
CA TYR A 36 0.27 -13.93 -6.12
C TYR A 36 -0.73 -14.93 -6.71
N ASN A 37 -0.57 -16.20 -6.38
CA ASN A 37 -1.45 -17.28 -6.85
C ASN A 37 -1.43 -17.44 -8.37
N THR A 38 -0.24 -17.37 -8.97
CA THR A 38 -0.03 -17.39 -10.42
C THR A 38 -0.17 -18.79 -11.05
N GLY A 39 -0.26 -19.84 -10.22
CA GLY A 39 -0.29 -21.22 -10.67
C GLY A 39 1.08 -21.78 -11.06
N SER A 40 2.16 -21.08 -10.73
CA SER A 40 3.55 -21.41 -11.10
C SER A 40 4.27 -22.21 -10.00
N ASP A 41 3.72 -23.34 -9.58
CA ASP A 41 4.24 -24.17 -8.47
C ASP A 41 5.73 -24.57 -8.61
N ASN A 42 6.30 -24.52 -9.81
CA ASN A 42 7.69 -24.93 -10.05
C ASN A 42 8.69 -23.78 -10.02
N GLU A 43 8.25 -22.53 -9.94
CA GLU A 43 9.14 -21.36 -10.00
C GLU A 43 9.53 -20.85 -8.61
N PHE A 44 8.75 -21.19 -7.59
CA PHE A 44 8.94 -20.66 -6.23
C PHE A 44 9.23 -21.77 -5.21
N ALA A 45 9.98 -21.43 -4.17
CA ALA A 45 10.24 -22.32 -3.04
C ALA A 45 9.04 -22.43 -2.07
N TYR A 46 7.94 -21.76 -2.38
CA TYR A 46 6.69 -21.75 -1.61
C TYR A 46 5.51 -22.04 -2.55
N LYS A 47 4.38 -22.44 -1.98
CA LYS A 47 3.16 -22.72 -2.73
C LYS A 47 2.59 -21.45 -3.35
N ASP A 48 2.36 -21.45 -4.66
CA ASP A 48 1.76 -20.36 -5.45
C ASP A 48 0.63 -20.87 -6.38
N ASP A 49 0.04 -22.01 -6.04
CA ASP A 49 -1.13 -22.61 -6.70
C ASP A 49 -2.18 -22.96 -5.65
N TYR A 50 -2.96 -21.96 -5.29
CA TYR A 50 -4.08 -22.09 -4.38
C TYR A 50 -5.40 -22.01 -5.15
N GLN A 51 -6.42 -22.73 -4.66
CA GLN A 51 -7.78 -22.33 -5.02
C GLN A 51 -8.05 -20.93 -4.44
N HIS A 52 -8.72 -20.05 -5.19
CA HIS A 52 -9.03 -18.67 -4.77
C HIS A 52 -9.58 -18.58 -3.35
N GLY A 53 -10.52 -19.47 -2.97
CA GLY A 53 -11.08 -19.50 -1.62
C GLY A 53 -10.05 -19.83 -0.54
N SER A 54 -9.10 -20.72 -0.81
CA SER A 54 -8.04 -21.08 0.15
C SER A 54 -7.02 -19.96 0.30
N TRP A 55 -6.63 -19.31 -0.80
CA TRP A 55 -5.77 -18.15 -0.81
C TRP A 55 -6.41 -17.01 -0.02
N LEU A 56 -7.68 -16.73 -0.31
CA LEU A 56 -8.42 -15.67 0.36
C LEU A 56 -8.58 -15.91 1.85
N SER A 57 -8.87 -17.16 2.28
CA SER A 57 -8.93 -17.53 3.70
C SER A 57 -7.59 -17.27 4.41
N MET A 58 -6.48 -17.68 3.78
CA MET A 58 -5.13 -17.42 4.28
C MET A 58 -4.89 -15.91 4.47
N MET A 59 -5.30 -15.09 3.52
CA MET A 59 -5.12 -13.63 3.55
C MET A 59 -6.01 -12.96 4.61
N VAL A 60 -7.26 -13.39 4.73
CA VAL A 60 -8.24 -12.86 5.72
C VAL A 60 -7.75 -13.06 7.15
N ASP A 61 -7.25 -14.24 7.47
CA ASP A 61 -6.73 -14.54 8.82
C ASP A 61 -5.56 -13.62 9.18
N ARG A 62 -4.61 -13.45 8.27
CA ARG A 62 -3.43 -12.61 8.47
C ARG A 62 -3.77 -11.12 8.48
N ALA A 63 -4.67 -10.67 7.61
CA ALA A 63 -5.16 -9.29 7.56
C ALA A 63 -5.88 -8.90 8.85
N THR A 64 -6.63 -9.83 9.45
CA THR A 64 -7.32 -9.62 10.73
C THR A 64 -6.33 -9.43 11.87
N LEU A 65 -5.28 -10.25 11.95
CA LEU A 65 -4.21 -10.09 12.94
C LEU A 65 -3.42 -8.80 12.70
N ALA A 66 -3.09 -8.49 11.46
CA ALA A 66 -2.41 -7.26 11.08
C ALA A 66 -3.19 -6.02 11.51
N LYS A 67 -4.53 -6.03 11.35
CA LYS A 67 -5.39 -4.96 11.85
C LYS A 67 -5.29 -4.79 13.35
N GLY A 68 -5.19 -5.88 14.12
CA GLY A 68 -5.02 -5.84 15.57
C GLY A 68 -3.67 -5.28 16.03
N LEU A 69 -2.63 -5.40 15.21
CA LEU A 69 -1.31 -4.80 15.47
C LEU A 69 -1.26 -3.31 15.13
N SER A 70 -2.11 -2.85 14.22
CA SER A 70 -2.04 -1.54 13.59
C SER A 70 -2.47 -0.41 14.53
N ALA A 71 -1.64 0.63 14.68
CA ALA A 71 -2.01 1.88 15.35
C ALA A 71 -3.13 2.61 14.58
N SER A 72 -3.87 3.48 15.24
CA SER A 72 -5.00 4.20 14.62
C SER A 72 -4.60 4.99 13.37
N SER A 73 -3.44 5.65 13.38
CA SER A 73 -2.90 6.42 12.24
C SER A 73 -1.97 5.63 11.34
N SER A 74 -2.12 4.32 11.30
CA SER A 74 -1.31 3.40 10.49
C SER A 74 -2.01 2.98 9.20
N GLY A 75 -1.29 2.21 8.38
CA GLY A 75 -1.86 1.58 7.20
C GLY A 75 -1.14 0.31 6.79
N ILE A 76 -1.81 -0.46 5.94
CA ILE A 76 -1.29 -1.68 5.34
C ILE A 76 -1.20 -1.53 3.83
N PHE A 77 -0.05 -1.89 3.28
CA PHE A 77 0.20 -2.01 1.85
C PHE A 77 0.27 -3.49 1.49
N VAL A 78 -0.45 -3.89 0.47
CA VAL A 78 -0.51 -5.28 0.01
C VAL A 78 -0.25 -5.33 -1.48
N SER A 79 0.86 -5.97 -1.85
CA SER A 79 1.17 -6.18 -3.27
C SER A 79 0.47 -7.42 -3.81
N THR A 80 0.00 -7.36 -5.05
CA THR A 80 -0.56 -8.48 -5.80
C THR A 80 -0.57 -8.19 -7.29
N ASP A 81 -0.82 -9.19 -8.11
CA ASP A 81 -1.11 -9.02 -9.53
C ASP A 81 -2.63 -8.91 -9.79
N ASP A 82 -3.02 -8.84 -11.06
CA ASP A 82 -4.42 -8.77 -11.48
C ASP A 82 -5.26 -9.99 -11.07
N GLY A 83 -4.63 -11.17 -10.90
CA GLY A 83 -5.32 -12.44 -10.65
C GLY A 83 -6.12 -12.45 -9.35
N GLU A 84 -5.53 -11.92 -8.28
CA GLU A 84 -6.16 -11.89 -6.95
C GLU A 84 -6.52 -10.47 -6.48
N TYR A 85 -6.19 -9.43 -7.23
CA TYR A 85 -6.46 -8.04 -6.83
C TYR A 85 -7.93 -7.78 -6.43
N ALA A 86 -8.88 -8.20 -7.25
CA ALA A 86 -10.29 -7.96 -6.99
C ALA A 86 -10.78 -8.67 -5.71
N ASN A 87 -10.37 -9.93 -5.52
CA ASN A 87 -10.70 -10.72 -4.34
C ASN A 87 -10.09 -10.11 -3.08
N LEU A 88 -8.82 -9.73 -3.15
CA LEU A 88 -8.09 -9.07 -2.07
C LEU A 88 -8.77 -7.75 -1.68
N ARG A 89 -9.08 -6.90 -2.67
CA ARG A 89 -9.71 -5.60 -2.43
C ARG A 89 -11.04 -5.72 -1.68
N LEU A 90 -11.88 -6.69 -2.08
CA LEU A 90 -13.17 -6.95 -1.44
C LEU A 90 -13.01 -7.50 -0.01
N ALA A 91 -12.11 -8.45 0.19
CA ALA A 91 -11.87 -9.02 1.52
C ALA A 91 -11.30 -7.98 2.50
N PHE A 92 -10.36 -7.17 2.04
CA PHE A 92 -9.79 -6.10 2.86
C PHE A 92 -10.81 -5.00 3.18
N ALA A 93 -11.73 -4.69 2.28
CA ALA A 93 -12.84 -3.78 2.55
C ALA A 93 -13.74 -4.29 3.70
N GLN A 94 -13.99 -5.59 3.78
CA GLN A 94 -14.77 -6.19 4.88
C GLN A 94 -14.02 -6.15 6.22
N ILE A 95 -12.70 -6.37 6.21
CA ILE A 95 -11.89 -6.43 7.43
C ILE A 95 -11.52 -5.02 7.90
N TRP A 96 -10.99 -4.20 7.01
CA TRP A 96 -10.44 -2.87 7.33
C TRP A 96 -11.49 -1.76 7.26
N GLY A 97 -12.60 -1.98 6.57
CA GLY A 97 -13.65 -1.02 6.25
C GLY A 97 -13.45 -0.40 4.87
N ASP A 98 -14.49 -0.32 4.06
CA ASP A 98 -14.39 0.23 2.70
C ASP A 98 -14.03 1.72 2.72
N ASP A 99 -14.53 2.48 3.69
CA ASP A 99 -14.19 3.90 3.89
C ASP A 99 -12.71 4.13 4.21
N ASN A 100 -12.01 3.12 4.68
CA ASN A 100 -10.58 3.15 4.99
C ASN A 100 -9.68 2.80 3.79
N PHE A 101 -10.26 2.51 2.64
CA PHE A 101 -9.48 2.41 1.41
C PHE A 101 -8.89 3.77 1.04
N VAL A 102 -7.57 3.79 0.79
CA VAL A 102 -6.85 5.03 0.47
C VAL A 102 -6.53 5.09 -1.00
N ALA A 103 -5.87 4.08 -1.53
CA ALA A 103 -5.41 4.05 -2.91
C ALA A 103 -5.09 2.64 -3.41
N ASP A 104 -5.10 2.48 -4.71
CA ASP A 104 -4.40 1.44 -5.44
C ASP A 104 -3.21 2.07 -6.16
N ILE A 105 -2.01 1.62 -5.83
CA ILE A 105 -0.76 2.09 -6.42
C ILE A 105 -0.38 1.12 -7.52
N ILE A 106 -0.47 1.56 -8.75
CA ILE A 106 -0.15 0.75 -9.92
C ILE A 106 1.33 0.89 -10.22
N TRP A 107 2.07 -0.22 -10.14
CA TRP A 107 3.47 -0.28 -10.45
C TRP A 107 3.70 -0.93 -11.81
N ASN A 108 4.37 -0.21 -12.70
CA ASN A 108 4.83 -0.78 -13.98
C ASN A 108 6.04 -1.69 -13.73
N SER A 109 5.76 -2.97 -13.46
CA SER A 109 6.73 -3.97 -13.04
C SER A 109 7.51 -4.60 -14.19
N ARG A 110 6.99 -4.55 -15.41
CA ARG A 110 7.59 -5.19 -16.60
C ARG A 110 7.77 -4.18 -17.72
N LYS A 111 8.96 -4.18 -18.32
CA LYS A 111 9.28 -3.37 -19.51
C LYS A 111 9.10 -4.13 -20.83
N SER A 112 8.98 -5.44 -20.80
CA SER A 112 8.82 -6.29 -21.98
C SER A 112 7.35 -6.59 -22.23
N VAL A 113 6.98 -6.56 -23.51
CA VAL A 113 5.66 -6.98 -23.99
C VAL A 113 5.72 -8.46 -24.31
N SER A 114 4.76 -9.26 -23.85
CA SER A 114 4.61 -10.64 -24.27
C SER A 114 3.90 -10.68 -25.63
N SER A 115 4.54 -11.27 -26.62
CA SER A 115 3.97 -11.43 -27.97
C SER A 115 2.84 -12.47 -28.02
N ASP A 116 2.76 -13.34 -27.00
CA ASP A 116 1.80 -14.45 -26.95
C ASP A 116 0.50 -14.09 -26.24
N ALA A 117 0.46 -12.94 -25.58
CA ALA A 117 -0.73 -12.45 -24.87
C ALA A 117 -1.58 -11.56 -25.77
N LEU A 118 -2.91 -11.72 -25.71
CA LEU A 118 -3.85 -10.82 -26.40
C LEU A 118 -3.67 -9.36 -25.96
N ILE A 119 -3.48 -9.15 -24.65
CA ILE A 119 -3.12 -7.87 -24.05
C ILE A 119 -2.01 -8.16 -23.02
N SER A 120 -0.86 -7.53 -23.18
CA SER A 120 0.25 -7.72 -22.23
C SER A 120 -0.01 -7.00 -20.94
N ILE A 121 0.07 -7.74 -19.83
CA ILE A 121 0.02 -7.20 -18.48
C ILE A 121 1.44 -6.84 -18.06
N ALA A 122 1.67 -5.57 -17.73
CA ALA A 122 2.98 -5.05 -17.35
C ALA A 122 2.97 -4.43 -15.93
N THR A 123 1.86 -4.54 -15.22
CA THR A 123 1.62 -3.85 -13.95
C THR A 123 1.32 -4.82 -12.82
N ASN A 124 1.68 -4.41 -11.61
CA ASN A 124 1.23 -5.01 -10.36
C ASN A 124 0.52 -3.93 -9.54
N HIS A 125 -0.31 -4.37 -8.62
CA HIS A 125 -1.07 -3.54 -7.70
C HIS A 125 -0.42 -3.52 -6.32
N THR A 126 -0.44 -2.37 -5.67
CA THR A 126 -0.18 -2.26 -4.23
C THR A 126 -1.35 -1.54 -3.60
N THR A 127 -2.26 -2.33 -3.03
CA THR A 127 -3.47 -1.82 -2.39
C THR A 127 -3.12 -1.22 -1.02
N PHE A 128 -3.59 -0.01 -0.74
CA PHE A 128 -3.35 0.67 0.52
C PHE A 128 -4.67 0.90 1.28
N PHE A 129 -4.74 0.36 2.50
CA PHE A 129 -5.79 0.62 3.46
C PHE A 129 -5.23 1.29 4.71
N ALA A 130 -5.90 2.32 5.21
CA ALA A 130 -5.64 2.88 6.51
C ALA A 130 -6.32 2.06 7.62
N ARG A 131 -5.79 2.09 8.83
CA ARG A 131 -6.48 1.55 10.02
C ARG A 131 -7.70 2.41 10.38
N ASP A 132 -7.52 3.73 10.33
CA ASP A 132 -8.52 4.78 10.38
C ASP A 132 -8.04 5.91 9.47
N LYS A 133 -8.71 6.08 8.33
CA LYS A 133 -8.33 7.06 7.30
C LYS A 133 -8.38 8.49 7.84
N THR A 134 -9.37 8.80 8.66
CA THR A 134 -9.50 10.12 9.27
C THR A 134 -8.34 10.43 10.22
N ALA A 135 -7.92 9.43 11.02
CA ALA A 135 -6.77 9.59 11.91
C ALA A 135 -5.46 9.74 11.12
N LEU A 136 -5.30 8.99 10.01
CA LEU A 136 -4.13 9.09 9.12
C LEU A 136 -4.06 10.47 8.43
N GLU A 137 -5.19 10.99 7.95
CA GLU A 137 -5.27 12.30 7.30
C GLU A 137 -4.86 13.46 8.22
N LYS A 138 -5.18 13.36 9.52
CA LYS A 138 -4.71 14.33 10.52
C LYS A 138 -3.19 14.35 10.67
N GLN A 139 -2.52 13.26 10.33
CA GLN A 139 -1.06 13.12 10.36
C GLN A 139 -0.41 13.21 8.96
N LYS A 140 -1.11 13.79 7.99
CA LYS A 140 -0.70 13.89 6.60
C LYS A 140 0.73 14.41 6.41
N THR A 141 1.13 15.40 7.19
CA THR A 141 2.46 16.01 7.08
C THR A 141 3.58 15.05 7.49
N SER A 142 3.36 14.24 8.56
CA SER A 142 4.35 13.25 9.00
C SER A 142 4.32 11.95 8.18
N PHE A 143 3.21 11.66 7.52
CA PHE A 143 3.08 10.51 6.63
C PHE A 143 3.76 10.73 5.26
N ARG A 144 3.72 11.96 4.75
CA ARG A 144 4.32 12.30 3.46
C ARG A 144 5.84 12.45 3.57
N LEU A 145 6.53 12.21 2.48
CA LEU A 145 7.93 12.61 2.34
C LEU A 145 8.05 14.13 2.55
N PRO A 146 9.17 14.60 3.13
CA PRO A 146 9.42 16.02 3.22
C PRO A 146 9.27 16.68 1.84
N GLN A 147 8.61 17.84 1.83
CA GLN A 147 8.46 18.62 0.60
C GLN A 147 9.82 19.15 0.17
N ASP A 148 10.13 19.06 -1.14
CA ASP A 148 11.26 19.75 -1.70
C ASP A 148 11.01 21.27 -1.63
N GLU A 149 11.77 21.95 -0.80
CA GLU A 149 11.63 23.40 -0.59
C GLU A 149 12.38 24.24 -1.64
N LYS A 150 12.96 23.60 -2.66
CA LYS A 150 13.66 24.30 -3.74
C LYS A 150 12.73 25.28 -4.45
N GLY A 151 13.11 26.55 -4.42
CA GLY A 151 12.34 27.64 -5.01
C GLY A 151 11.23 28.21 -4.09
N PHE A 152 11.09 27.70 -2.88
CA PHE A 152 10.26 28.34 -1.86
C PHE A 152 11.07 29.41 -1.12
N ALA A 153 10.45 30.55 -0.83
CA ALA A 153 11.03 31.64 -0.03
C ALA A 153 9.92 32.28 0.81
N ASN A 154 10.32 32.99 1.86
CA ASN A 154 9.38 33.75 2.69
C ASN A 154 9.82 35.23 2.80
N PRO A 155 9.79 35.98 1.67
CA PRO A 155 10.29 37.35 1.62
C PRO A 155 9.44 38.34 2.43
N ASP A 156 8.18 38.01 2.68
CA ASP A 156 7.20 38.82 3.38
C ASP A 156 6.95 38.38 4.83
N ASN A 157 7.72 37.39 5.32
CA ASN A 157 7.56 36.78 6.65
C ASN A 157 6.11 36.27 6.90
N ASP A 158 5.47 35.66 5.90
CA ASP A 158 4.15 35.07 6.03
C ASP A 158 4.15 34.01 7.15
N PRO A 159 3.26 34.11 8.14
CA PRO A 159 3.20 33.18 9.28
C PRO A 159 2.87 31.73 8.86
N ARG A 160 2.39 31.51 7.64
CA ARG A 160 2.13 30.18 7.07
C ARG A 160 3.40 29.47 6.59
N GLY A 161 4.52 30.18 6.48
CA GLY A 161 5.83 29.66 6.08
C GLY A 161 6.24 30.01 4.63
N PRO A 162 7.30 29.36 4.12
CA PRO A 162 7.78 29.59 2.77
C PRO A 162 6.75 29.27 1.68
N TRP A 163 6.72 30.05 0.64
CA TRP A 163 5.84 29.90 -0.51
C TRP A 163 6.61 30.11 -1.83
N LYS A 164 6.04 29.65 -2.94
CA LYS A 164 6.52 29.96 -4.28
C LYS A 164 5.35 30.33 -5.19
N LEU A 165 5.65 31.13 -6.20
CA LEU A 165 4.67 31.41 -7.25
C LEU A 165 4.47 30.17 -8.12
N ASP A 166 3.23 29.81 -8.33
CA ASP A 166 2.82 28.80 -9.31
C ASP A 166 2.07 29.51 -10.44
N PRO A 167 2.40 29.22 -11.73
CA PRO A 167 1.65 29.78 -12.84
C PRO A 167 0.17 29.40 -12.74
N MET A 168 -0.70 30.39 -12.88
CA MET A 168 -2.16 30.15 -12.96
C MET A 168 -2.57 29.58 -14.32
N ASP A 169 -1.67 29.63 -15.29
CA ASP A 169 -1.91 29.13 -16.64
C ASP A 169 -1.63 27.62 -16.73
N ALA A 170 -2.39 26.92 -17.57
CA ALA A 170 -2.08 25.53 -17.87
C ALA A 170 -0.69 25.45 -18.54
N PRO A 171 0.21 24.52 -18.10
CA PRO A 171 1.59 24.45 -18.59
C PRO A 171 1.70 24.13 -20.09
N ASN A 172 0.62 23.68 -20.72
CA ASN A 172 0.53 23.38 -22.15
C ASN A 172 -0.71 24.04 -22.75
N ILE A 173 -0.58 24.50 -23.99
CA ILE A 173 -1.70 24.97 -24.78
C ILE A 173 -2.71 23.83 -24.93
N ARG A 174 -3.92 24.04 -24.47
CA ARG A 174 -5.03 23.09 -24.64
C ARG A 174 -5.87 23.61 -25.82
N GLU A 175 -5.73 22.96 -26.98
CA GLU A 175 -6.44 23.36 -28.23
C GLU A 175 -7.96 23.46 -28.02
N ASN A 176 -8.54 22.68 -27.13
CA ASN A 176 -9.97 22.67 -26.82
C ASN A 176 -10.43 23.78 -25.85
N LEU A 177 -9.53 24.64 -25.38
CA LEU A 177 -9.81 25.77 -24.49
C LEU A 177 -9.34 27.12 -25.04
N THR A 178 -8.96 27.18 -26.31
CA THR A 178 -8.73 28.42 -27.04
C THR A 178 -10.07 28.90 -27.61
N TYR A 179 -10.55 30.04 -27.10
CA TYR A 179 -11.74 30.75 -27.60
C TYR A 179 -11.31 31.80 -28.62
#